data_8c33d3bab05857e7ffda0a2a22c2b687
#
_entry.id   8c33d3bab05857e7ffda0a2a22c2b687
#
_cell.length_a   1.000
_cell.length_b   1.000
_cell.length_c   1.000
_cell.angle_alpha   90.00
_cell.angle_beta   90.00
_cell.angle_gamma   90.00
#
_symmetry.space_group_name_H-M   'P 1'
#
loop_
_entity.id
_entity.type
_entity.pdbx_description
1 polymer ?
#
loop_
_entity_poly.entity_id
_entity_poly.type
_entity_poly.pdbx_seq_one_letter_code
_entity_poly.pdbx_strand_id
1 'polypeptide(L)'
;KRARFRGQPVPFVMELPNYRLPAAKSVARLVWDKAKGFVKKAFTVVLAACVIIWFLQTFDARLNVVDDVDASLLAGIGGLIAPLFAPLGFGDWRAATALMTGFMAKESVVSTLTQVMGEGVDLTMLFTPVTAMAFLAFVLLYTPCVAAIATVRSEQGGARAALEMVLLQCGIAWVVSFAVYLAGSLVTGGIANAFSLPGLVAAVVIAVGIGVYL
;
A
#
# COMPACT_ATOMS: atom_id res chain seq x y z
N LYS A 1 8.56 22.55 -4.03
CA LYS A 1 8.66 23.01 -5.46
C LYS A 1 10.07 23.52 -5.84
N ARG A 2 10.86 24.14 -4.94
CA ARG A 2 12.17 24.72 -5.29
C ARG A 2 13.33 23.72 -5.43
N ALA A 3 13.29 22.57 -4.79
CA ALA A 3 14.43 21.67 -4.77
C ALA A 3 14.34 20.52 -5.80
N ARG A 4 13.16 20.02 -6.15
CA ARG A 4 13.00 18.79 -6.92
C ARG A 4 12.30 18.91 -8.28
N PHE A 5 11.56 19.99 -8.50
CA PHE A 5 10.88 20.27 -9.77
C PHE A 5 11.51 21.47 -10.50
N ARG A 6 12.83 21.44 -10.67
CA ARG A 6 13.54 22.36 -11.58
C ARG A 6 13.39 21.85 -13.01
N GLY A 7 12.20 22.01 -13.58
CA GLY A 7 12.00 21.86 -15.03
C GLY A 7 12.57 23.08 -15.75
N GLN A 8 13.22 22.86 -16.87
CA GLN A 8 13.55 23.96 -17.78
C GLN A 8 12.23 24.57 -18.30
N PRO A 9 12.15 25.90 -18.42
CA PRO A 9 10.98 26.52 -19.00
C PRO A 9 10.83 26.05 -20.44
N VAL A 10 9.70 25.41 -20.74
CA VAL A 10 9.35 25.02 -22.11
C VAL A 10 9.18 26.32 -22.90
N PRO A 11 9.84 26.48 -24.07
CA PRO A 11 9.66 27.65 -24.90
C PRO A 11 8.18 27.78 -25.26
N PHE A 12 7.61 28.95 -24.96
CA PHE A 12 6.20 29.24 -25.19
C PHE A 12 5.99 29.46 -26.69
N VAL A 13 5.52 28.44 -27.39
CA VAL A 13 5.12 28.57 -28.79
C VAL A 13 3.66 29.01 -28.80
N MET A 14 3.42 30.27 -29.13
CA MET A 14 2.09 30.87 -29.25
C MET A 14 1.45 30.57 -30.61
N GLU A 15 1.31 29.33 -30.99
CA GLU A 15 0.40 28.96 -32.06
C GLU A 15 -0.85 28.35 -31.43
N LEU A 16 -1.94 29.12 -31.41
CA LEU A 16 -3.25 28.65 -31.00
C LEU A 16 -3.74 27.66 -32.07
N PRO A 17 -3.77 26.34 -31.81
CA PRO A 17 -4.34 25.40 -32.74
C PRO A 17 -5.82 25.69 -32.92
N ASN A 18 -6.29 25.70 -34.16
CA ASN A 18 -7.71 25.86 -34.49
C ASN A 18 -8.53 24.85 -33.68
N TYR A 19 -9.40 25.34 -32.82
CA TYR A 19 -10.33 24.50 -32.05
C TYR A 19 -11.26 23.77 -33.01
N ARG A 20 -11.04 22.46 -33.22
CA ARG A 20 -11.95 21.56 -33.90
C ARG A 20 -12.55 20.60 -32.91
N LEU A 21 -13.85 20.40 -32.96
CA LEU A 21 -14.51 19.36 -32.19
C LEU A 21 -13.88 18.00 -32.53
N PRO A 22 -13.44 17.22 -31.54
CA PRO A 22 -12.82 15.93 -31.76
C PRO A 22 -13.82 14.99 -32.42
N ALA A 23 -13.42 14.32 -33.51
CA ALA A 23 -14.26 13.33 -34.18
C ALA A 23 -14.50 12.13 -33.25
N ALA A 24 -15.76 11.76 -33.04
CA ALA A 24 -16.15 10.68 -32.12
C ALA A 24 -15.40 9.35 -32.43
N LYS A 25 -15.18 9.04 -33.70
CA LYS A 25 -14.42 7.86 -34.15
C LYS A 25 -12.96 7.89 -33.69
N SER A 26 -12.31 9.06 -33.73
CA SER A 26 -10.92 9.22 -33.32
C SER A 26 -10.79 9.11 -31.79
N VAL A 27 -11.74 9.70 -31.05
CA VAL A 27 -11.82 9.59 -29.59
C VAL A 27 -12.03 8.13 -29.17
N ALA A 28 -13.00 7.44 -29.77
CA ALA A 28 -13.29 6.04 -29.48
C ALA A 28 -12.08 5.14 -29.74
N ARG A 29 -11.36 5.35 -30.84
CA ARG A 29 -10.14 4.60 -31.15
C ARG A 29 -9.03 4.86 -30.11
N LEU A 30 -8.78 6.13 -29.78
CA LEU A 30 -7.77 6.50 -28.81
C LEU A 30 -8.06 5.91 -27.41
N VAL A 31 -9.33 5.99 -26.98
CA VAL A 31 -9.79 5.38 -25.71
C VAL A 31 -9.59 3.87 -25.74
N TRP A 32 -9.96 3.21 -26.84
CA TRP A 32 -9.80 1.78 -26.99
C TRP A 32 -8.33 1.33 -26.94
N ASP A 33 -7.44 2.03 -27.65
CA ASP A 33 -6.01 1.72 -27.68
C ASP A 33 -5.37 1.91 -26.30
N LYS A 34 -5.75 2.97 -25.59
CA LYS A 34 -5.30 3.21 -24.21
C LYS A 34 -5.86 2.18 -23.24
N ALA A 35 -7.15 1.86 -23.33
CA ALA A 35 -7.79 0.86 -22.47
C ALA A 35 -7.20 -0.54 -22.71
N LYS A 36 -7.03 -0.96 -23.95
CA LYS A 36 -6.41 -2.25 -24.31
C LYS A 36 -4.98 -2.36 -23.78
N GLY A 37 -4.19 -1.30 -23.94
CA GLY A 37 -2.81 -1.24 -23.41
C GLY A 37 -2.78 -1.36 -21.91
N PHE A 38 -3.66 -0.65 -21.21
CA PHE A 38 -3.79 -0.72 -19.74
C PHE A 38 -4.21 -2.13 -19.28
N VAL A 39 -5.27 -2.69 -19.85
CA VAL A 39 -5.77 -4.03 -19.50
C VAL A 39 -4.70 -5.09 -19.70
N LYS A 40 -4.01 -5.10 -20.85
CA LYS A 40 -2.92 -6.07 -21.11
C LYS A 40 -1.80 -5.96 -20.06
N LYS A 41 -1.37 -4.74 -19.73
CA LYS A 41 -0.32 -4.48 -18.77
C LYS A 41 -0.75 -4.86 -17.34
N ALA A 42 -1.96 -4.43 -16.94
CA ALA A 42 -2.53 -4.74 -15.64
C ALA A 42 -2.69 -6.26 -15.45
N PHE A 43 -3.25 -6.96 -16.45
CA PHE A 43 -3.43 -8.41 -16.40
C PHE A 43 -2.09 -9.15 -16.20
N THR A 44 -1.06 -8.80 -16.97
CA THR A 44 0.26 -9.45 -16.85
C THR A 44 0.89 -9.24 -15.48
N VAL A 45 0.83 -8.00 -14.95
CA VAL A 45 1.43 -7.66 -13.65
C VAL A 45 0.65 -8.32 -12.51
N VAL A 46 -0.69 -8.26 -12.56
CA VAL A 46 -1.55 -8.88 -11.54
C VAL A 46 -1.37 -10.38 -11.54
N LEU A 47 -1.36 -11.03 -12.73
CA LEU A 47 -1.15 -12.48 -12.82
C LEU A 47 0.19 -12.91 -12.21
N ALA A 48 1.28 -12.22 -12.59
CA ALA A 48 2.61 -12.52 -12.05
C ALA A 48 2.64 -12.39 -10.52
N ALA A 49 2.04 -11.32 -10.00
CA ALA A 49 2.00 -11.06 -8.59
C ALA A 49 1.08 -12.08 -7.85
N CYS A 50 -0.07 -12.51 -8.44
CA CYS A 50 -0.89 -13.58 -7.89
C CYS A 50 -0.12 -14.90 -7.77
N VAL A 51 0.66 -15.26 -8.79
CA VAL A 51 1.50 -16.48 -8.77
C VAL A 51 2.55 -16.39 -7.66
N ILE A 52 3.19 -15.22 -7.49
CA ILE A 52 4.19 -15.03 -6.42
C ILE A 52 3.54 -15.18 -5.04
N ILE A 53 2.40 -14.54 -4.80
CA ILE A 53 1.72 -14.63 -3.50
C ILE A 53 1.19 -16.05 -3.26
N TRP A 54 0.62 -16.68 -4.27
CA TRP A 54 0.21 -18.09 -4.16
C TRP A 54 1.39 -18.97 -3.76
N PHE A 55 2.55 -18.79 -4.39
CA PHE A 55 3.75 -19.52 -4.03
C PHE A 55 4.16 -19.26 -2.57
N LEU A 56 4.18 -18.00 -2.12
CA LEU A 56 4.54 -17.62 -0.77
C LEU A 56 3.54 -18.15 0.29
N GLN A 57 2.27 -18.34 -0.06
CA GLN A 57 1.25 -18.89 0.83
C GLN A 57 1.29 -20.41 0.90
N THR A 58 1.68 -21.06 -0.20
CA THR A 58 1.61 -22.55 -0.33
C THR A 58 2.87 -23.23 0.17
N PHE A 59 4.02 -22.54 0.15
CA PHE A 59 5.31 -23.16 0.50
C PHE A 59 5.90 -22.62 1.79
N ASP A 60 6.53 -23.52 2.55
CA ASP A 60 7.39 -23.23 3.69
C ASP A 60 8.83 -22.87 3.23
N ALA A 61 9.67 -22.41 4.18
CA ALA A 61 11.10 -22.12 3.96
C ALA A 61 11.90 -23.33 3.45
N ARG A 62 11.37 -24.55 3.58
CA ARG A 62 11.95 -25.79 3.06
C ARG A 62 11.32 -26.27 1.74
N LEU A 63 10.48 -25.43 1.11
CA LEU A 63 9.73 -25.75 -0.11
C LEU A 63 8.77 -26.94 0.05
N ASN A 64 8.32 -27.25 1.26
CA ASN A 64 7.22 -28.18 1.48
C ASN A 64 5.89 -27.45 1.31
N VAL A 65 4.90 -28.15 0.78
CA VAL A 65 3.53 -27.64 0.71
C VAL A 65 2.94 -27.64 2.11
N VAL A 66 2.41 -26.51 2.55
CA VAL A 66 1.77 -26.36 3.86
C VAL A 66 0.29 -26.11 3.68
N ASP A 67 -0.52 -26.78 4.52
CA ASP A 67 -1.97 -26.61 4.54
C ASP A 67 -2.38 -25.39 5.39
N ASP A 68 -1.55 -25.03 6.39
CA ASP A 68 -1.79 -23.90 7.28
C ASP A 68 -0.98 -22.68 6.85
N VAL A 69 -1.65 -21.54 6.67
CA VAL A 69 -1.01 -20.28 6.30
C VAL A 69 0.03 -19.83 7.33
N ASP A 70 -0.14 -20.23 8.59
CA ASP A 70 0.76 -19.89 9.72
C ASP A 70 2.20 -20.41 9.50
N ALA A 71 2.36 -21.54 8.82
CA ALA A 71 3.65 -22.14 8.52
C ALA A 71 4.25 -21.67 7.18
N SER A 72 3.54 -20.81 6.45
CA SER A 72 3.95 -20.35 5.12
C SER A 72 5.10 -19.35 5.16
N LEU A 73 5.81 -19.25 4.03
CA LEU A 73 6.81 -18.19 3.82
C LEU A 73 6.21 -16.79 4.01
N LEU A 74 4.96 -16.62 3.60
CA LEU A 74 4.27 -15.32 3.73
C LEU A 74 4.06 -14.94 5.18
N ALA A 75 3.68 -15.89 6.06
CA ALA A 75 3.55 -15.65 7.50
C ALA A 75 4.90 -15.32 8.14
N GLY A 76 5.97 -16.00 7.72
CA GLY A 76 7.33 -15.70 8.17
C GLY A 76 7.77 -14.27 7.83
N ILE A 77 7.51 -13.82 6.61
CA ILE A 77 7.79 -12.45 6.18
C ILE A 77 6.88 -11.47 6.92
N GLY A 78 5.60 -11.80 7.10
CA GLY A 78 4.64 -11.02 7.89
C GLY A 78 5.13 -10.80 9.32
N GLY A 79 5.65 -11.84 9.97
CA GLY A 79 6.24 -11.77 11.31
C GLY A 79 7.48 -10.86 11.38
N LEU A 80 8.30 -10.84 10.33
CA LEU A 80 9.47 -9.96 10.25
C LEU A 80 9.06 -8.48 10.11
N ILE A 81 7.95 -8.20 9.43
CA ILE A 81 7.45 -6.84 9.17
C ILE A 81 6.52 -6.36 10.29
N ALA A 82 5.86 -7.26 11.02
CA ALA A 82 4.92 -6.96 12.08
C ALA A 82 5.41 -5.93 13.12
N PRO A 83 6.69 -5.96 13.58
CA PRO A 83 7.20 -4.96 14.53
C PRO A 83 7.11 -3.52 14.03
N LEU A 84 7.13 -3.28 12.71
CA LEU A 84 6.97 -1.95 12.11
C LEU A 84 5.57 -1.36 12.37
N PHE A 85 4.56 -2.22 12.54
CA PHE A 85 3.18 -1.86 12.79
C PHE A 85 2.80 -1.91 14.28
N ALA A 86 3.69 -2.38 15.15
CA ALA A 86 3.45 -2.41 16.59
C ALA A 86 3.08 -1.03 17.17
N PRO A 87 3.73 0.10 16.77
CA PRO A 87 3.36 1.43 17.25
C PRO A 87 1.96 1.89 16.82
N LEU A 88 1.39 1.28 15.77
CA LEU A 88 0.06 1.59 15.28
C LEU A 88 -1.03 0.77 15.99
N GLY A 89 -0.63 -0.13 16.90
CA GLY A 89 -1.52 -0.99 17.66
C GLY A 89 -1.94 -2.29 16.97
N PHE A 90 -1.44 -2.56 15.76
CA PHE A 90 -1.72 -3.80 15.01
C PHE A 90 -0.44 -4.51 14.54
N GLY A 91 0.56 -4.62 15.44
CA GLY A 91 1.82 -5.32 15.18
C GLY A 91 1.71 -6.84 15.22
N ASP A 92 0.62 -7.41 14.74
CA ASP A 92 0.42 -8.84 14.61
C ASP A 92 0.83 -9.32 13.20
N TRP A 93 1.47 -10.48 13.12
CA TRP A 93 1.89 -11.06 11.84
C TRP A 93 0.72 -11.30 10.89
N ARG A 94 -0.48 -11.59 11.40
CA ARG A 94 -1.71 -11.78 10.59
C ARG A 94 -2.11 -10.49 9.90
N ALA A 95 -2.09 -9.38 10.63
CA ALA A 95 -2.35 -8.07 10.07
C ALA A 95 -1.30 -7.69 9.02
N ALA A 96 -0.01 -7.93 9.29
CA ALA A 96 1.07 -7.68 8.35
C ALA A 96 0.93 -8.54 7.08
N THR A 97 0.62 -9.82 7.21
CA THR A 97 0.35 -10.74 6.08
C THR A 97 -0.83 -10.26 5.23
N ALA A 98 -1.93 -9.83 5.86
CA ALA A 98 -3.08 -9.29 5.17
C ALA A 98 -2.74 -7.99 4.42
N LEU A 99 -1.89 -7.12 4.98
CA LEU A 99 -1.42 -5.91 4.28
C LEU A 99 -0.56 -6.26 3.06
N MET A 100 0.25 -7.31 3.13
CA MET A 100 1.06 -7.77 2.00
C MET A 100 0.20 -8.28 0.85
N THR A 101 -0.84 -9.07 1.14
CA THR A 101 -1.79 -9.53 0.12
C THR A 101 -2.62 -8.37 -0.42
N GLY A 102 -2.99 -7.43 0.43
CA GLY A 102 -3.69 -6.19 0.06
C GLY A 102 -2.90 -5.26 -0.87
N PHE A 103 -1.59 -5.45 -0.97
CA PHE A 103 -0.76 -4.77 -1.97
C PHE A 103 -1.11 -5.18 -3.41
N MET A 104 -1.69 -6.36 -3.59
CA MET A 104 -2.22 -6.82 -4.88
C MET A 104 -3.56 -6.16 -5.18
N ALA A 105 -4.48 -6.33 -4.24
CA ALA A 105 -5.83 -5.81 -4.32
C ALA A 105 -6.30 -5.52 -2.89
N LYS A 106 -6.70 -4.29 -2.61
CA LYS A 106 -7.05 -3.85 -1.25
C LYS A 106 -8.21 -4.64 -0.65
N GLU A 107 -9.11 -5.13 -1.48
CA GLU A 107 -10.21 -6.03 -1.10
C GLU A 107 -9.73 -7.38 -0.57
N SER A 108 -8.54 -7.83 -0.95
CA SER A 108 -7.95 -9.08 -0.46
C SER A 108 -7.51 -9.01 1.00
N VAL A 109 -7.33 -7.81 1.57
CA VAL A 109 -6.95 -7.63 2.99
C VAL A 109 -7.92 -8.34 3.91
N VAL A 110 -9.22 -8.10 3.74
CA VAL A 110 -10.25 -8.69 4.60
C VAL A 110 -10.33 -10.21 4.37
N SER A 111 -10.31 -10.65 3.11
CA SER A 111 -10.34 -12.07 2.77
C SER A 111 -9.14 -12.83 3.36
N THR A 112 -7.93 -12.28 3.26
CA THR A 112 -6.75 -12.89 3.86
C THR A 112 -6.82 -12.90 5.37
N LEU A 113 -7.32 -11.80 5.97
CA LEU A 113 -7.45 -11.73 7.43
C LEU A 113 -8.38 -12.82 7.95
N THR A 114 -9.55 -13.01 7.32
CA THR A 114 -10.49 -14.08 7.70
C THR A 114 -9.90 -15.47 7.46
N GLN A 115 -9.15 -15.67 6.39
CA GLN A 115 -8.48 -16.93 6.10
C GLN A 115 -7.40 -17.29 7.14
N VAL A 116 -6.57 -16.31 7.52
CA VAL A 116 -5.47 -16.51 8.47
C VAL A 116 -5.96 -16.64 9.90
N MET A 117 -7.12 -16.08 10.23
CA MET A 117 -7.73 -16.25 11.56
C MET A 117 -8.45 -17.59 11.75
N GLY A 118 -8.80 -18.27 10.64
CA GLY A 118 -9.52 -19.52 10.68
C GLY A 118 -11.04 -19.35 10.88
N GLU A 119 -11.79 -20.45 10.64
CA GLU A 119 -13.23 -20.44 10.80
C GLU A 119 -13.63 -20.30 12.27
N GLY A 120 -14.52 -19.33 12.55
CA GLY A 120 -15.11 -19.11 13.88
C GLY A 120 -14.31 -18.19 14.80
N VAL A 121 -13.19 -17.63 14.37
CA VAL A 121 -12.44 -16.62 15.15
C VAL A 121 -12.94 -15.22 14.77
N ASP A 122 -13.39 -14.46 15.78
CA ASP A 122 -13.90 -13.12 15.58
C ASP A 122 -12.73 -12.11 15.43
N LEU A 123 -12.87 -11.20 14.47
CA LEU A 123 -11.92 -10.10 14.24
C LEU A 123 -11.71 -9.22 15.49
N THR A 124 -12.66 -9.22 16.40
CA THR A 124 -12.58 -8.50 17.69
C THR A 124 -11.50 -9.04 18.62
N MET A 125 -11.03 -10.28 18.40
CA MET A 125 -9.89 -10.82 19.16
C MET A 125 -8.55 -10.22 18.70
N LEU A 126 -8.45 -9.80 17.44
CA LEU A 126 -7.23 -9.21 16.89
C LEU A 126 -7.23 -7.68 16.99
N PHE A 127 -8.40 -7.07 16.82
CA PHE A 127 -8.54 -5.63 16.76
C PHE A 127 -9.50 -5.09 17.83
N THR A 128 -9.03 -4.12 18.61
CA THR A 128 -9.92 -3.23 19.35
C THR A 128 -10.54 -2.21 18.37
N PRO A 129 -11.64 -1.52 18.72
CA PRO A 129 -12.21 -0.48 17.85
C PRO A 129 -11.19 0.59 17.42
N VAL A 130 -10.26 0.96 18.30
CA VAL A 130 -9.23 1.97 18.00
C VAL A 130 -8.19 1.42 17.03
N THR A 131 -7.70 0.20 17.26
CA THR A 131 -6.71 -0.43 16.37
C THR A 131 -7.31 -0.79 15.02
N ALA A 132 -8.61 -1.15 14.97
CA ALA A 132 -9.34 -1.36 13.73
C ALA A 132 -9.43 -0.07 12.90
N MET A 133 -9.74 1.06 13.53
CA MET A 133 -9.77 2.37 12.86
C MET A 133 -8.38 2.76 12.32
N ALA A 134 -7.32 2.55 13.10
CA ALA A 134 -5.95 2.80 12.65
C ALA A 134 -5.55 1.89 11.49
N PHE A 135 -5.90 0.60 11.55
CA PHE A 135 -5.67 -0.36 10.47
C PHE A 135 -6.41 0.04 9.18
N LEU A 136 -7.69 0.40 9.29
CA LEU A 136 -8.48 0.88 8.15
C LEU A 136 -7.90 2.17 7.54
N ALA A 137 -7.48 3.12 8.38
CA ALA A 137 -6.83 4.34 7.90
C ALA A 137 -5.56 4.01 7.11
N PHE A 138 -4.76 3.05 7.60
CA PHE A 138 -3.57 2.58 6.89
C PHE A 138 -3.95 1.92 5.55
N VAL A 139 -4.90 0.99 5.54
CA VAL A 139 -5.34 0.28 4.33
C VAL A 139 -5.89 1.24 3.27
N LEU A 140 -6.57 2.30 3.68
CA LEU A 140 -7.09 3.30 2.73
C LEU A 140 -5.97 4.15 2.09
N LEU A 141 -4.95 4.51 2.87
CA LEU A 141 -3.95 5.49 2.49
C LEU A 141 -2.67 4.89 1.91
N TYR A 142 -2.33 3.62 2.27
CA TYR A 142 -1.09 3.03 1.79
C TYR A 142 -1.12 2.79 0.27
N THR A 143 0.01 2.46 -0.26
CA THR A 143 0.30 2.34 -1.70
C THR A 143 -0.85 1.72 -2.51
N PRO A 144 -1.15 2.26 -3.70
CA PRO A 144 -2.08 1.65 -4.64
C PRO A 144 -1.56 0.28 -5.12
N CYS A 145 -2.43 -0.50 -5.73
CA CYS A 145 -2.12 -1.84 -6.21
C CYS A 145 -0.91 -1.88 -7.15
N VAL A 146 -0.27 -3.05 -7.25
CA VAL A 146 0.92 -3.29 -8.10
C VAL A 146 0.71 -2.82 -9.55
N ALA A 147 -0.51 -2.94 -10.10
CA ALA A 147 -0.83 -2.45 -11.44
C ALA A 147 -0.69 -0.92 -11.55
N ALA A 148 -1.11 -0.18 -10.53
CA ALA A 148 -0.96 1.28 -10.51
C ALA A 148 0.52 1.69 -10.42
N ILE A 149 1.32 1.00 -9.59
CA ILE A 149 2.77 1.23 -9.49
C ILE A 149 3.46 0.96 -10.83
N ALA A 150 3.10 -0.13 -11.52
CA ALA A 150 3.63 -0.45 -12.83
C ALA A 150 3.29 0.64 -13.87
N THR A 151 2.11 1.26 -13.76
CA THR A 151 1.71 2.38 -14.61
C THR A 151 2.52 3.63 -14.29
N VAL A 152 2.63 4.01 -13.02
CA VAL A 152 3.46 5.15 -12.58
C VAL A 152 4.90 5.00 -13.04
N ARG A 153 5.48 3.79 -12.88
CA ARG A 153 6.84 3.50 -13.36
C ARG A 153 7.01 3.78 -14.87
N SER A 154 5.99 3.47 -15.68
CA SER A 154 6.06 3.68 -17.13
C SER A 154 5.82 5.14 -17.53
N GLU A 155 5.00 5.88 -16.79
CA GLU A 155 4.63 7.27 -17.12
C GLU A 155 5.64 8.28 -16.56
N GLN A 156 6.22 8.01 -15.39
CA GLN A 156 7.15 8.93 -14.72
C GLN A 156 8.63 8.66 -15.02
N GLY A 157 8.93 7.77 -15.96
CA GLY A 157 10.30 7.62 -16.48
C GLY A 157 11.26 6.78 -15.64
N GLY A 158 10.75 5.91 -14.74
CA GLY A 158 11.65 4.94 -14.11
C GLY A 158 11.22 4.33 -12.78
N ALA A 159 11.99 3.34 -12.35
CA ALA A 159 11.76 2.62 -11.11
C ALA A 159 11.97 3.50 -9.87
N ARG A 160 12.86 4.51 -9.95
CA ARG A 160 13.13 5.44 -8.85
C ARG A 160 11.90 6.26 -8.48
N ALA A 161 11.25 6.88 -9.47
CA ALA A 161 10.07 7.69 -9.24
C ALA A 161 8.92 6.87 -8.65
N ALA A 162 8.73 5.62 -9.14
CA ALA A 162 7.74 4.71 -8.58
C ALA A 162 8.08 4.33 -7.13
N LEU A 163 9.34 4.02 -6.81
CA LEU A 163 9.77 3.69 -5.46
C LEU A 163 9.58 4.87 -4.50
N GLU A 164 9.97 6.06 -4.91
CA GLU A 164 9.80 7.30 -4.14
C GLU A 164 8.33 7.56 -3.82
N MET A 165 7.45 7.39 -4.80
CA MET A 165 6.00 7.52 -4.59
C MET A 165 5.49 6.48 -3.58
N VAL A 166 5.90 5.21 -3.71
CA VAL A 166 5.50 4.14 -2.79
C VAL A 166 5.94 4.45 -1.36
N LEU A 167 7.21 4.82 -1.18
CA LEU A 167 7.77 5.15 0.13
C LEU A 167 7.06 6.37 0.75
N LEU A 168 6.82 7.42 -0.04
CA LEU A 168 6.11 8.60 0.42
C LEU A 168 4.69 8.25 0.87
N GLN A 169 3.96 7.47 0.07
CA GLN A 169 2.58 7.13 0.33
C GLN A 169 2.44 6.20 1.54
N CYS A 170 3.31 5.19 1.65
CA CYS A 170 3.38 4.33 2.84
C CYS A 170 3.78 5.11 4.10
N GLY A 171 4.70 6.07 3.98
CA GLY A 171 5.08 6.95 5.08
C GLY A 171 3.92 7.83 5.56
N ILE A 172 3.19 8.45 4.63
CA ILE A 172 1.99 9.25 4.96
C ILE A 172 0.92 8.35 5.62
N ALA A 173 0.66 7.17 5.05
CA ALA A 173 -0.30 6.22 5.60
C ALA A 173 0.08 5.82 7.04
N TRP A 174 1.38 5.59 7.30
CA TRP A 174 1.89 5.24 8.61
C TRP A 174 1.68 6.38 9.62
N VAL A 175 2.04 7.62 9.25
CA VAL A 175 1.88 8.80 10.13
C VAL A 175 0.41 9.06 10.44
N VAL A 176 -0.47 9.00 9.43
CA VAL A 176 -1.92 9.21 9.63
C VAL A 176 -2.52 8.10 10.49
N SER A 177 -2.17 6.84 10.23
CA SER A 177 -2.64 5.71 11.03
C SER A 177 -2.16 5.81 12.49
N PHE A 178 -0.91 6.23 12.72
CA PHE A 178 -0.39 6.49 14.05
C PHE A 178 -1.16 7.63 14.76
N ALA A 179 -1.46 8.72 14.04
CA ALA A 179 -2.24 9.82 14.59
C ALA A 179 -3.68 9.38 14.95
N VAL A 180 -4.31 8.54 14.13
CA VAL A 180 -5.63 7.95 14.42
C VAL A 180 -5.57 7.06 15.65
N TYR A 181 -4.55 6.20 15.74
CA TYR A 181 -4.34 5.34 16.92
C TYR A 181 -4.14 6.15 18.19
N LEU A 182 -3.29 7.19 18.13
CA LEU A 182 -3.03 8.09 19.25
C LEU A 182 -4.28 8.82 19.70
N ALA A 183 -5.02 9.41 18.76
CA ALA A 183 -6.28 10.12 19.07
C ALA A 183 -7.33 9.18 19.67
N GLY A 184 -7.49 7.98 19.12
CA GLY A 184 -8.41 6.97 19.63
C GLY A 184 -8.02 6.48 21.04
N SER A 185 -6.73 6.26 21.29
CA SER A 185 -6.22 5.85 22.60
C SER A 185 -6.38 6.93 23.68
N LEU A 186 -6.25 8.21 23.32
CA LEU A 186 -6.53 9.35 24.21
C LEU A 186 -8.01 9.39 24.62
N VAL A 187 -8.92 9.16 23.68
CA VAL A 187 -10.37 9.17 23.94
C VAL A 187 -10.81 7.98 24.80
N THR A 188 -10.20 6.82 24.62
CA THR A 188 -10.54 5.59 25.34
C THR A 188 -9.78 5.41 26.67
N GLY A 189 -8.90 6.36 27.04
CA GLY A 189 -8.13 6.32 28.28
C GLY A 189 -6.97 5.30 28.30
N GLY A 190 -6.67 4.68 27.17
CA GLY A 190 -5.62 3.66 27.02
C GLY A 190 -4.23 4.22 26.67
N ILE A 191 -3.80 5.30 27.31
CA ILE A 191 -2.58 6.07 26.94
C ILE A 191 -1.28 5.26 27.09
N ALA A 192 -1.24 4.24 27.93
CA ALA A 192 -0.02 3.54 28.29
C ALA A 192 0.71 2.86 27.11
N ASN A 193 -0.01 2.43 26.08
CA ASN A 193 0.56 1.74 24.90
C ASN A 193 0.85 2.68 23.72
N ALA A 194 0.21 3.87 23.67
CA ALA A 194 0.38 4.83 22.59
C ALA A 194 1.72 5.59 22.66
N PHE A 195 2.26 5.76 23.89
CA PHE A 195 3.54 6.43 24.13
C PHE A 195 4.72 5.46 24.26
N SER A 196 4.72 4.38 23.52
CA SER A 196 5.93 3.56 23.44
C SER A 196 7.06 4.37 22.80
N LEU A 197 8.21 4.47 23.50
CA LEU A 197 9.38 5.21 23.02
C LEU A 197 9.76 4.89 21.57
N PRO A 198 9.78 3.61 21.14
CA PRO A 198 10.09 3.25 19.76
C PRO A 198 9.05 3.76 18.75
N GLY A 199 7.76 3.86 19.14
CA GLY A 199 6.70 4.38 18.27
C GLY A 199 6.85 5.87 17.99
N LEU A 200 7.14 6.66 19.02
CA LEU A 200 7.39 8.10 18.88
C LEU A 200 8.64 8.38 18.03
N VAL A 201 9.72 7.63 18.26
CA VAL A 201 10.95 7.76 17.46
C VAL A 201 10.68 7.42 15.98
N ALA A 202 9.96 6.34 15.71
CA ALA A 202 9.60 5.95 14.34
C ALA A 202 8.72 7.03 13.66
N ALA A 203 7.72 7.57 14.37
CA ALA A 203 6.86 8.63 13.87
C ALA A 203 7.66 9.90 13.52
N VAL A 204 8.58 10.31 14.39
CA VAL A 204 9.44 11.49 14.16
C VAL A 204 10.37 11.25 12.97
N VAL A 205 11.02 10.09 12.89
CA VAL A 205 11.93 9.76 11.77
C VAL A 205 11.19 9.76 10.43
N ILE A 206 9.99 9.16 10.37
CA ILE A 206 9.18 9.12 9.15
C ILE A 206 8.68 10.53 8.80
N ALA A 207 8.19 11.30 9.77
CA ALA A 207 7.71 12.66 9.54
C ALA A 207 8.83 13.59 9.07
N VAL A 208 10.02 13.51 9.66
CA VAL A 208 11.20 14.26 9.22
C VAL A 208 11.62 13.82 7.83
N GLY A 209 11.64 12.52 7.54
CA GLY A 209 11.94 11.98 6.21
C GLY A 209 10.99 12.52 5.14
N ILE A 210 9.68 12.56 5.43
CA ILE A 210 8.67 13.16 4.54
C ILE A 210 8.90 14.67 4.37
N GLY A 211 9.19 15.39 5.47
CA GLY A 211 9.42 16.85 5.43
C GLY A 211 10.67 17.25 4.66
N VAL A 212 11.74 16.44 4.71
CA VAL A 212 12.95 16.65 3.91
C VAL A 212 12.72 16.32 2.44
N TYR A 213 11.77 15.43 2.16
CA TYR A 213 11.46 14.96 0.81
C TYR A 213 10.53 15.92 0.05
N LEU A 214 9.61 16.60 0.74
CA LEU A 214 8.69 17.60 0.19
C LEU A 214 9.37 18.98 0.04
#